data_519f6d2b3d79a31ff20c45e07ad39683
#
_entry.id   519f6d2b3d79a31ff20c45e07ad39683
#
_cell.length_a   1.000
_cell.length_b   1.000
_cell.length_c   1.000
_cell.angle_alpha   90.00
_cell.angle_beta   90.00
_cell.angle_gamma   90.00
#
_symmetry.space_group_name_H-M   'P 1'
#
loop_
_entity.id
_entity.type
_entity.pdbx_description
1 polymer ?
#
loop_
_entity_poly.entity_id
_entity_poly.type
_entity_poly.pdbx_seq_one_letter_code
_entity_poly.pdbx_strand_id
1 'polypeptide(L)'
;MGAYLVNKKQETSIKDVYAVGDCATVYDNALEDVNYIALASNAVRSGIVGGHNAGGGDVESNGVQGSNGISIYGLNMVSTGLTEEKAKRFGFNPAVVESTDLQKAASWKMKMKTLQSRSFMTKIHAKFLVLKWYHVWTSLWESTCSHWLSKKV
;
A
#
# COMPACT_ATOMS: atom_id res chain seq x y z
N MET A 1 -19.94 -0.54 -0.82
CA MET A 1 -18.75 -1.35 -1.19
C MET A 1 -19.22 -2.79 -1.31
N GLY A 2 -18.71 -3.56 -2.29
CA GLY A 2 -19.13 -4.96 -2.48
C GLY A 2 -18.27 -5.98 -1.69
N ALA A 3 -17.63 -5.57 -0.59
CA ALA A 3 -16.77 -6.42 0.23
C ALA A 3 -17.35 -6.60 1.63
N TYR A 4 -17.04 -7.75 2.24
CA TYR A 4 -17.40 -8.03 3.63
C TYR A 4 -16.58 -7.16 4.58
N LEU A 5 -17.26 -6.49 5.51
CA LEU A 5 -16.61 -5.74 6.57
C LEU A 5 -16.06 -6.72 7.61
N VAL A 6 -14.77 -6.58 7.92
CA VAL A 6 -14.09 -7.39 8.94
C VAL A 6 -13.26 -6.49 9.85
N ASN A 7 -13.01 -6.99 11.07
CA ASN A 7 -12.08 -6.38 12.02
C ASN A 7 -10.62 -6.78 11.70
N LYS A 8 -9.66 -6.35 12.53
CA LYS A 8 -8.24 -6.71 12.37
C LYS A 8 -7.95 -8.20 12.53
N LYS A 9 -8.88 -8.97 13.10
CA LYS A 9 -8.79 -10.43 13.24
C LYS A 9 -9.44 -11.18 12.08
N GLN A 10 -9.93 -10.46 11.05
CA GLN A 10 -10.66 -10.98 9.89
C GLN A 10 -12.04 -11.58 10.25
N GLU A 11 -12.59 -11.21 11.42
CA GLU A 11 -13.93 -11.61 11.83
C GLU A 11 -14.97 -10.69 11.21
N THR A 12 -16.10 -11.25 10.79
CA THR A 12 -17.28 -10.52 10.33
C THR A 12 -18.15 -10.09 11.54
N SER A 13 -19.27 -9.46 11.28
CA SER A 13 -20.28 -9.16 12.31
C SER A 13 -20.99 -10.41 12.88
N ILE A 14 -20.82 -11.56 12.23
CA ILE A 14 -21.38 -12.85 12.66
C ILE A 14 -20.29 -13.62 13.40
N LYS A 15 -20.58 -14.06 14.60
CA LYS A 15 -19.65 -14.83 15.43
C LYS A 15 -19.18 -16.10 14.69
N ASP A 16 -17.88 -16.39 14.80
CA ASP A 16 -17.22 -17.56 14.19
C ASP A 16 -17.24 -17.58 12.65
N VAL A 17 -17.56 -16.43 12.02
CA VAL A 17 -17.51 -16.27 10.56
C VAL A 17 -16.40 -15.29 10.19
N TYR A 18 -15.46 -15.78 9.40
CA TYR A 18 -14.30 -15.02 8.92
C TYR A 18 -14.41 -14.74 7.42
N ALA A 19 -13.94 -13.57 6.97
CA ALA A 19 -13.81 -13.27 5.55
C ALA A 19 -12.38 -12.78 5.26
N VAL A 20 -11.79 -13.30 4.19
CA VAL A 20 -10.39 -13.08 3.83
C VAL A 20 -10.23 -12.89 2.33
N GLY A 21 -9.10 -12.36 1.89
CA GLY A 21 -8.81 -12.16 0.47
C GLY A 21 -9.54 -10.97 -0.13
N ASP A 22 -9.75 -11.01 -1.45
CA ASP A 22 -10.30 -9.89 -2.20
C ASP A 22 -11.80 -9.64 -1.95
N CYS A 23 -12.49 -10.57 -1.28
CA CYS A 23 -13.88 -10.37 -0.88
C CYS A 23 -14.04 -9.64 0.46
N ALA A 24 -12.96 -9.42 1.20
CA ALA A 24 -12.95 -8.77 2.51
C ALA A 24 -12.31 -7.38 2.47
N THR A 25 -12.67 -6.54 3.43
CA THR A 25 -11.98 -5.28 3.68
C THR A 25 -10.67 -5.52 4.43
N VAL A 26 -9.79 -4.51 4.45
CA VAL A 26 -8.54 -4.52 5.19
C VAL A 26 -8.40 -3.23 5.99
N TYR A 27 -7.65 -3.25 7.08
CA TYR A 27 -7.32 -2.04 7.82
C TYR A 27 -6.21 -1.28 7.06
N ASP A 28 -6.52 -0.07 6.59
CA ASP A 28 -5.61 0.79 5.85
C ASP A 28 -4.89 1.74 6.83
N ASN A 29 -3.59 1.57 6.96
CA ASN A 29 -2.77 2.37 7.88
C ASN A 29 -2.64 3.84 7.46
N ALA A 30 -2.85 4.15 6.17
CA ALA A 30 -2.81 5.52 5.68
C ALA A 30 -4.11 6.26 5.98
N LEU A 31 -5.24 5.54 5.97
CA LEU A 31 -6.55 6.06 6.32
C LEU A 31 -6.84 5.97 7.82
N GLU A 32 -6.17 5.06 8.53
CA GLU A 32 -6.46 4.65 9.93
C GLU A 32 -7.88 4.10 10.10
N ASP A 33 -8.41 3.49 9.03
CA ASP A 33 -9.77 2.95 8.99
C ASP A 33 -9.84 1.76 8.02
N VAL A 34 -11.00 1.13 7.98
CA VAL A 34 -11.27 -0.01 7.11
C VAL A 34 -11.45 0.46 5.66
N ASN A 35 -10.76 -0.18 4.73
CA ASN A 35 -10.78 0.16 3.32
C ASN A 35 -10.82 -1.10 2.45
N TYR A 36 -11.23 -0.95 1.19
CA TYR A 36 -11.17 -2.02 0.20
C TYR A 36 -9.91 -1.87 -0.66
N ILE A 37 -8.98 -2.80 -0.51
CA ILE A 37 -7.70 -2.82 -1.24
C ILE A 37 -7.43 -4.26 -1.70
N ALA A 38 -7.94 -4.61 -2.88
CA ALA A 38 -7.75 -5.92 -3.50
C ALA A 38 -6.33 -6.03 -4.09
N LEU A 39 -5.45 -6.73 -3.38
CA LEU A 39 -4.09 -7.04 -3.79
C LEU A 39 -3.74 -8.46 -3.34
N ALA A 40 -3.08 -9.24 -4.19
CA ALA A 40 -2.69 -10.61 -3.90
C ALA A 40 -1.91 -10.76 -2.57
N SER A 41 -1.00 -9.83 -2.28
CA SER A 41 -0.26 -9.81 -1.01
C SER A 41 -1.16 -9.58 0.21
N ASN A 42 -2.21 -8.78 0.07
CA ASN A 42 -3.19 -8.55 1.13
C ASN A 42 -4.10 -9.78 1.30
N ALA A 43 -4.48 -10.43 0.20
CA ALA A 43 -5.26 -11.67 0.21
C ALA A 43 -4.52 -12.77 0.99
N VAL A 44 -3.23 -12.97 0.72
CA VAL A 44 -2.41 -13.96 1.44
C VAL A 44 -2.31 -13.63 2.93
N ARG A 45 -2.00 -12.37 3.28
CA ARG A 45 -1.86 -11.94 4.69
C ARG A 45 -3.17 -12.09 5.46
N SER A 46 -4.29 -11.65 4.88
CA SER A 46 -5.60 -11.81 5.50
C SER A 46 -5.98 -13.28 5.64
N GLY A 47 -5.63 -14.13 4.65
CA GLY A 47 -5.81 -15.57 4.72
C GLY A 47 -5.06 -16.22 5.88
N ILE A 48 -3.81 -15.81 6.14
CA ILE A 48 -3.02 -16.30 7.27
C ILE A 48 -3.69 -15.91 8.60
N VAL A 49 -4.07 -14.64 8.77
CA VAL A 49 -4.72 -14.14 10.00
C VAL A 49 -6.05 -14.85 10.22
N GLY A 50 -6.92 -14.89 9.21
CA GLY A 50 -8.22 -15.54 9.33
C GLY A 50 -8.12 -17.05 9.57
N GLY A 51 -7.17 -17.74 8.92
CA GLY A 51 -6.94 -19.16 9.14
C GLY A 51 -6.44 -19.47 10.55
N HIS A 52 -5.54 -18.68 11.11
CA HIS A 52 -5.11 -18.80 12.51
C HIS A 52 -6.27 -18.61 13.49
N ASN A 53 -7.09 -17.57 13.27
CA ASN A 53 -8.18 -17.25 14.17
C ASN A 53 -9.35 -18.25 14.07
N ALA A 54 -9.64 -18.74 12.87
CA ALA A 54 -10.60 -19.84 12.67
C ALA A 54 -10.15 -21.14 13.36
N GLY A 55 -8.83 -21.35 13.51
CA GLY A 55 -8.26 -22.48 14.28
C GLY A 55 -8.20 -22.25 15.80
N GLY A 56 -8.80 -21.17 16.32
CA GLY A 56 -8.81 -20.84 17.74
C GLY A 56 -7.63 -19.97 18.21
N GLY A 57 -6.86 -19.41 17.27
CA GLY A 57 -5.82 -18.43 17.57
C GLY A 57 -6.38 -17.04 17.85
N ASP A 58 -5.49 -16.11 18.26
CA ASP A 58 -5.81 -14.71 18.51
C ASP A 58 -4.74 -13.81 17.90
N VAL A 59 -4.80 -13.65 16.58
CA VAL A 59 -3.81 -12.88 15.79
C VAL A 59 -4.49 -11.69 15.14
N GLU A 60 -3.87 -10.52 15.24
CA GLU A 60 -4.33 -9.30 14.58
C GLU A 60 -3.47 -8.94 13.37
N SER A 61 -4.11 -8.41 12.35
CA SER A 61 -3.44 -7.81 11.19
C SER A 61 -2.76 -6.49 11.59
N ASN A 62 -1.52 -6.31 11.18
CA ASN A 62 -0.81 -5.02 11.30
C ASN A 62 -1.34 -3.94 10.36
N GLY A 63 -2.38 -4.24 9.59
CA GLY A 63 -2.89 -3.36 8.55
C GLY A 63 -2.05 -3.39 7.28
N VAL A 64 -2.47 -2.59 6.31
CA VAL A 64 -1.83 -2.49 4.98
C VAL A 64 -1.61 -1.03 4.60
N GLN A 65 -0.70 -0.79 3.65
CA GLN A 65 -0.38 0.56 3.17
C GLN A 65 -0.89 0.79 1.73
N GLY A 66 -1.54 -0.20 1.11
CA GLY A 66 -2.00 -0.12 -0.27
C GLY A 66 -0.86 0.04 -1.28
N SER A 67 0.32 -0.52 -0.97
CA SER A 67 1.48 -0.43 -1.86
C SER A 67 1.33 -1.36 -3.05
N ASN A 68 1.49 -0.83 -4.25
CA ASN A 68 1.47 -1.60 -5.48
C ASN A 68 2.46 -1.05 -6.50
N GLY A 69 2.75 -1.85 -7.52
CA GLY A 69 3.58 -1.44 -8.64
C GLY A 69 3.20 -2.17 -9.90
N ILE A 70 3.36 -1.51 -11.02
CA ILE A 70 3.07 -2.05 -12.34
C ILE A 70 4.16 -1.64 -13.32
N SER A 71 4.48 -2.54 -14.24
CA SER A 71 5.39 -2.29 -15.37
C SER A 71 4.63 -2.50 -16.67
N ILE A 72 4.52 -1.45 -17.48
CA ILE A 72 3.82 -1.49 -18.76
C ILE A 72 4.73 -0.85 -19.82
N TYR A 73 5.10 -1.60 -20.85
CA TYR A 73 5.93 -1.14 -21.96
C TYR A 73 7.21 -0.37 -21.54
N GLY A 74 7.86 -0.84 -20.47
CA GLY A 74 9.08 -0.22 -19.94
C GLY A 74 8.84 1.01 -19.05
N LEU A 75 7.61 1.39 -18.81
CA LEU A 75 7.22 2.37 -17.79
C LEU A 75 6.90 1.64 -16.49
N ASN A 76 7.64 1.92 -15.43
CA ASN A 76 7.38 1.39 -14.11
C ASN A 76 6.72 2.44 -13.24
N MET A 77 5.59 2.09 -12.65
CA MET A 77 4.84 2.95 -11.73
C MET A 77 4.71 2.24 -10.39
N VAL A 78 5.01 2.94 -9.32
CA VAL A 78 4.85 2.45 -7.95
C VAL A 78 4.00 3.45 -7.18
N SER A 79 3.11 2.96 -6.35
CA SER A 79 2.33 3.81 -5.45
C SER A 79 2.16 3.16 -4.09
N THR A 80 2.07 3.98 -3.05
CA THR A 80 1.80 3.54 -1.68
C THR A 80 0.90 4.55 -0.98
N GLY A 81 0.02 4.09 -0.10
CA GLY A 81 -0.91 4.94 0.64
C GLY A 81 -2.11 5.44 -0.18
N LEU A 82 -2.63 6.61 0.18
CA LEU A 82 -3.81 7.22 -0.46
C LEU A 82 -3.41 8.05 -1.68
N THR A 83 -4.23 8.03 -2.73
CA THR A 83 -4.11 9.00 -3.83
C THR A 83 -4.75 10.34 -3.43
N GLU A 84 -4.40 11.43 -4.13
CA GLU A 84 -5.02 12.75 -3.92
C GLU A 84 -6.55 12.69 -3.99
N GLU A 85 -7.07 11.98 -5.00
CA GLU A 85 -8.51 11.82 -5.19
C GLU A 85 -9.16 11.06 -4.03
N LYS A 86 -8.54 9.95 -3.58
CA LYS A 86 -9.01 9.20 -2.42
C LYS A 86 -8.92 10.04 -1.15
N ALA A 87 -7.80 10.74 -0.92
CA ALA A 87 -7.64 11.61 0.23
C ALA A 87 -8.74 12.68 0.30
N LYS A 88 -9.04 13.35 -0.80
CA LYS A 88 -10.15 14.33 -0.89
C LYS A 88 -11.51 13.68 -0.61
N ARG A 89 -11.75 12.48 -1.15
CA ARG A 89 -13.00 11.73 -0.92
C ARG A 89 -13.22 11.37 0.56
N PHE A 90 -12.15 11.14 1.30
CA PHE A 90 -12.18 10.89 2.75
C PHE A 90 -12.11 12.18 3.59
N GLY A 91 -12.23 13.35 2.98
CA GLY A 91 -12.28 14.64 3.69
C GLY A 91 -10.91 15.20 4.10
N PHE A 92 -9.81 14.60 3.64
CA PHE A 92 -8.47 15.17 3.84
C PHE A 92 -8.21 16.33 2.88
N ASN A 93 -7.43 17.31 3.32
CA ASN A 93 -6.94 18.38 2.46
C ASN A 93 -5.44 18.17 2.17
N PRO A 94 -5.07 17.40 1.13
CA PRO A 94 -3.68 17.07 0.85
C PRO A 94 -2.94 18.26 0.23
N ALA A 95 -1.73 18.53 0.72
CA ALA A 95 -0.76 19.35 -0.01
C ALA A 95 0.00 18.44 -0.99
N VAL A 96 0.08 18.83 -2.25
CA VAL A 96 0.74 18.09 -3.31
C VAL A 96 2.12 18.68 -3.56
N VAL A 97 3.15 17.83 -3.55
CA VAL A 97 4.51 18.21 -3.96
C VAL A 97 4.93 17.31 -5.11
N GLU A 98 5.30 17.91 -6.21
CA GLU A 98 5.85 17.20 -7.37
C GLU A 98 7.34 17.51 -7.48
N SER A 99 8.15 16.50 -7.70
CA SER A 99 9.56 16.65 -7.97
C SER A 99 9.98 15.76 -9.13
N THR A 100 10.95 16.23 -9.89
CA THR A 100 11.57 15.48 -10.97
C THR A 100 13.06 15.42 -10.68
N ASP A 101 13.61 14.22 -10.60
CA ASP A 101 15.01 14.03 -10.25
C ASP A 101 15.63 12.89 -11.10
N LEU A 102 16.93 12.74 -11.03
CA LEU A 102 17.63 11.63 -11.63
C LEU A 102 17.54 10.39 -10.72
N GLN A 103 17.29 9.25 -11.33
CA GLN A 103 17.15 7.98 -10.62
C GLN A 103 18.36 7.60 -9.75
N LYS A 104 19.56 8.00 -10.18
CA LYS A 104 20.83 7.68 -9.52
C LYS A 104 21.68 8.93 -9.38
N ALA A 105 22.58 8.93 -8.39
CA ALA A 105 23.54 10.00 -8.24
C ALA A 105 24.36 10.19 -9.53
N ALA A 106 24.67 11.44 -9.86
CA ALA A 106 25.40 11.81 -11.10
C ALA A 106 26.80 11.16 -11.20
N SER A 107 27.36 10.71 -10.08
CA SER A 107 28.65 9.98 -10.01
C SER A 107 28.63 8.57 -10.61
N TRP A 108 27.46 8.00 -10.89
CA TRP A 108 27.37 6.65 -11.45
C TRP A 108 27.40 6.72 -12.99
N LYS A 109 28.40 6.11 -13.60
CA LYS A 109 28.64 6.09 -15.07
C LYS A 109 27.61 5.26 -15.87
N MET A 110 26.39 5.07 -15.38
CA MET A 110 25.33 4.35 -16.11
C MET A 110 24.34 5.33 -16.74
N LYS A 111 23.73 4.90 -17.85
CA LYS A 111 22.72 5.70 -18.57
C LYS A 111 21.58 6.05 -17.62
N MET A 112 21.45 7.33 -17.29
CA MET A 112 20.48 7.83 -16.32
C MET A 112 19.12 8.01 -16.94
N LYS A 113 18.09 7.78 -16.15
CA LYS A 113 16.69 8.04 -16.51
C LYS A 113 16.07 8.98 -15.49
N THR A 114 15.10 9.73 -15.93
CA THR A 114 14.39 10.70 -15.11
C THR A 114 13.37 9.98 -14.22
N LEU A 115 13.35 10.35 -12.97
CA LEU A 115 12.38 9.91 -11.99
C LEU A 115 11.42 11.06 -11.71
N GLN A 116 10.15 10.84 -11.92
CA GLN A 116 9.10 11.76 -11.48
C GLN A 116 8.47 11.21 -10.19
N SER A 117 8.47 12.01 -9.14
CA SER A 117 7.83 11.66 -7.88
C SER A 117 6.74 12.67 -7.54
N ARG A 118 5.64 12.16 -7.02
CA ARG A 118 4.53 12.97 -6.54
C ARG A 118 4.20 12.55 -5.12
N SER A 119 4.39 13.46 -4.19
CA SER A 119 4.19 13.22 -2.75
C SER A 119 3.04 14.06 -2.23
N PHE A 120 2.27 13.51 -1.31
CA PHE A 120 1.13 14.19 -0.69
C PHE A 120 1.30 14.22 0.83
N MET A 121 1.07 15.38 1.43
CA MET A 121 1.09 15.57 2.88
C MET A 121 -0.22 16.20 3.34
N THR A 122 -0.72 15.81 4.51
CA THR A 122 -1.80 16.56 5.17
C THR A 122 -1.24 17.62 6.09
N LYS A 123 -1.85 18.83 6.09
CA LYS A 123 -1.46 19.93 6.94
C LYS A 123 -1.63 19.67 8.45
N ILE A 124 -2.54 18.77 8.83
CA ILE A 124 -2.99 18.61 10.21
C ILE A 124 -2.05 17.74 11.06
N HIS A 125 -1.32 16.79 10.46
CA HIS A 125 -0.50 15.83 11.22
C HIS A 125 0.90 15.60 10.64
N ALA A 126 1.32 16.33 9.62
CA ALA A 126 2.59 16.08 8.90
C ALA A 126 2.77 14.60 8.49
N LYS A 127 1.69 13.85 8.34
CA LYS A 127 1.71 12.46 7.91
C LYS A 127 1.95 12.38 6.41
N PHE A 128 2.93 11.59 6.05
CA PHE A 128 3.25 11.31 4.66
C PHE A 128 2.22 10.31 4.11
N LEU A 129 1.24 10.78 3.32
CA LEU A 129 0.11 9.95 2.89
C LEU A 129 0.37 9.15 1.62
N VAL A 130 1.25 9.63 0.74
CA VAL A 130 1.50 8.95 -0.55
C VAL A 130 2.88 9.23 -1.08
N LEU A 131 3.53 8.22 -1.57
CA LEU A 131 4.65 8.33 -2.49
C LEU A 131 4.27 7.65 -3.81
N LYS A 132 4.13 8.42 -4.88
CA LYS A 132 3.91 7.89 -6.23
C LYS A 132 5.15 8.12 -7.07
N TRP A 133 5.79 7.02 -7.49
CA TRP A 133 7.03 7.04 -8.25
C TRP A 133 6.77 6.52 -9.66
N TYR A 134 7.20 7.25 -10.66
CA TYR A 134 7.19 6.81 -12.04
C TYR A 134 8.61 6.51 -12.48
N HIS A 135 8.87 5.28 -12.88
CA HIS A 135 10.20 4.85 -13.28
C HIS A 135 10.19 4.07 -14.59
N VAL A 136 11.16 4.33 -15.43
CA VAL A 136 11.30 3.73 -16.76
C VAL A 136 12.30 2.55 -16.78
N TRP A 137 12.56 1.80 -15.68
CA TRP A 137 13.39 0.57 -15.75
C TRP A 137 13.15 -0.47 -14.67
N THR A 138 13.28 -1.75 -15.09
CA THR A 138 12.79 -2.93 -14.36
C THR A 138 13.72 -3.51 -13.29
N SER A 139 14.99 -3.13 -13.21
CA SER A 139 15.98 -3.86 -12.40
C SER A 139 16.08 -3.45 -10.91
N LEU A 140 15.38 -2.41 -10.48
CA LEU A 140 15.45 -1.93 -9.08
C LEU A 140 14.22 -2.27 -8.23
N TRP A 141 13.16 -2.75 -8.85
CA TRP A 141 11.95 -3.17 -8.15
C TRP A 141 12.22 -4.31 -7.15
N GLU A 142 12.98 -5.32 -7.58
CA GLU A 142 13.25 -6.50 -6.75
C GLU A 142 14.08 -6.20 -5.50
N SER A 143 15.04 -5.26 -5.58
CA SER A 143 15.92 -4.96 -4.46
C SER A 143 15.33 -4.00 -3.42
N THR A 144 14.46 -3.06 -3.83
CA THR A 144 13.98 -2.01 -2.93
C THR A 144 12.69 -2.38 -2.20
N CYS A 145 11.76 -3.02 -2.88
CA CYS A 145 10.52 -3.47 -2.24
C CYS A 145 10.73 -4.72 -1.37
N SER A 146 11.55 -5.67 -1.79
CA SER A 146 11.88 -6.85 -0.99
C SER A 146 12.62 -6.47 0.30
N HIS A 147 13.54 -5.49 0.24
CA HIS A 147 14.28 -5.03 1.40
C HIS A 147 13.42 -4.24 2.42
N TRP A 148 12.39 -3.55 1.94
CA TRP A 148 11.45 -2.83 2.81
C TRP A 148 10.45 -3.78 3.48
N LEU A 149 10.02 -4.81 2.77
CA LEU A 149 9.11 -5.83 3.29
C LEU A 149 9.81 -6.80 4.27
N SER A 150 11.13 -7.03 4.13
CA SER A 150 11.89 -7.93 5.01
C SER A 150 12.28 -7.31 6.37
N LYS A 151 12.18 -5.99 6.54
CA LYS A 151 12.54 -5.30 7.79
C LYS A 151 11.39 -5.12 8.79
N LYS A 152 10.21 -5.67 8.53
CA LYS A 152 9.05 -5.63 9.44
C LYS A 152 8.35 -6.99 9.55
N VAL A 153 9.13 -8.02 9.82
CA VAL A 153 8.65 -9.28 10.39
C VAL A 153 9.29 -9.47 11.75
#